data_6fcaba571147fbaa53baace79b594770
#
_entry.id   6fcaba571147fbaa53baace79b594770
#
_cell.length_a   1.000
_cell.length_b   1.000
_cell.length_c   1.000
_cell.angle_alpha   90.00
_cell.angle_beta   90.00
_cell.angle_gamma   90.00
#
_symmetry.space_group_name_H-M   'P 1'
#
loop_
_entity.id
_entity.type
_entity.pdbx_description
1 polymer ?
#
loop_
_entity_poly.entity_id
_entity_poly.type
_entity_poly.pdbx_seq_one_letter_code
_entity_poly.pdbx_strand_id
1 'polypeptide(L)'
;MNHPATSGEAPDVNGSGRLSLGDPVVLILSIGFIVAFLALSLYDVTLVADSISKGFAWTALALGSYFQLLLLLTFFIAMGLAITPAAKAKIGNLDAPEMSTFKWLSIILCTLLAGGGVFFAAGEPVYHFIVTPPAFSSEAGTPEAVSNALAQSFMHWGFIGWAVLGSLTAIVLAHAHYVKGQPLQPRTLLYPLLGERLMRGPLGGIIDACCVIAVVAGTVGPIGFLATQVSFGLHEVFGLPNSYTSQLVILAVLASMYVLSAMSGVHKGMQLLSRFNVFLALAVGGVIMLFGPSLFLFNSYLSSMGVYISEFFPMATITAETAPAWWMQWWTVFFFAWFIGFGPLVAIFVARISRGRSIREMIVAVAVLAPIATTVWFTLLGGSGIYYQMTGVIELSEALNNFQFDVATLTVAQALPGGAWMTLAILVLTTIFVATTGDSMSYAIAVVGAGHDDPSPYMRAFWGIAMAIMAAVLLYMGAGQISALQQFIVITAIPVSFILLPSLWDGPKAAYAMAREQGIID
;
A
#
# COMPACT_ATOMS: atom_id res chain seq x y z
N MET A 1 -44.19 31.43 18.14
CA MET A 1 -43.43 32.28 17.21
C MET A 1 -42.44 31.36 16.48
N ASN A 2 -42.77 31.08 15.23
CA ASN A 2 -42.01 30.17 14.36
C ASN A 2 -40.73 30.85 13.85
N HIS A 3 -39.58 30.22 14.05
CA HIS A 3 -38.40 30.49 13.26
C HIS A 3 -38.19 29.36 12.25
N PRO A 4 -38.04 29.64 10.96
CA PRO A 4 -37.76 28.62 9.97
C PRO A 4 -36.27 28.25 9.98
N ALA A 5 -36.04 26.94 9.91
CA ALA A 5 -34.72 26.36 9.67
C ALA A 5 -34.21 26.81 8.30
N THR A 6 -33.08 27.53 8.26
CA THR A 6 -32.35 27.80 7.04
C THR A 6 -31.53 26.57 6.67
N SER A 7 -31.96 25.91 5.61
CA SER A 7 -31.14 24.94 4.87
C SER A 7 -29.89 25.67 4.33
N GLY A 8 -28.74 25.35 4.91
CA GLY A 8 -27.45 25.82 4.39
C GLY A 8 -27.14 25.11 3.08
N GLU A 9 -27.55 25.69 1.96
CA GLU A 9 -27.04 25.39 0.64
C GLU A 9 -25.55 25.77 0.60
N ALA A 10 -24.71 24.83 0.20
CA ALA A 10 -23.33 25.10 -0.14
C ALA A 10 -23.26 26.20 -1.23
N PRO A 11 -22.28 27.10 -1.21
CA PRO A 11 -22.19 28.15 -2.22
C PRO A 11 -22.01 27.52 -3.61
N ASP A 12 -22.96 27.81 -4.46
CA ASP A 12 -22.98 27.45 -5.89
C ASP A 12 -21.83 28.20 -6.59
N VAL A 13 -20.74 27.51 -6.90
CA VAL A 13 -19.62 28.03 -7.70
C VAL A 13 -19.87 27.67 -9.16
N ASN A 14 -21.05 28.02 -9.67
CA ASN A 14 -21.37 27.97 -11.08
C ASN A 14 -21.07 29.32 -11.75
N GLY A 15 -19.80 29.49 -12.08
CA GLY A 15 -19.33 30.56 -12.97
C GLY A 15 -18.54 29.97 -14.12
N SER A 16 -19.15 29.89 -15.28
CA SER A 16 -18.61 29.59 -16.62
C SER A 16 -18.31 28.12 -16.92
N GLY A 17 -19.03 27.59 -17.92
CA GLY A 17 -18.82 26.28 -18.55
C GLY A 17 -17.51 26.15 -19.34
N ARG A 18 -16.39 26.34 -18.66
CA ARG A 18 -15.08 25.84 -19.08
C ARG A 18 -14.91 24.49 -18.43
N LEU A 19 -14.76 23.44 -19.23
CA LEU A 19 -14.22 22.15 -18.79
C LEU A 19 -12.97 22.46 -17.94
N SER A 20 -13.07 22.36 -16.64
CA SER A 20 -11.93 22.53 -15.75
C SER A 20 -11.01 21.35 -16.02
N LEU A 21 -9.92 21.60 -16.75
CA LEU A 21 -8.91 20.60 -17.09
C LEU A 21 -8.15 20.10 -15.84
N GLY A 22 -8.54 20.53 -14.64
CA GLY A 22 -7.87 20.22 -13.38
C GLY A 22 -6.74 21.19 -13.02
N ASP A 23 -5.92 20.83 -12.04
CA ASP A 23 -4.76 21.62 -11.65
C ASP A 23 -3.64 21.46 -12.70
N PRO A 24 -3.32 22.52 -13.49
CA PRO A 24 -2.39 22.40 -14.59
C PRO A 24 -0.97 22.06 -14.11
N VAL A 25 -0.56 22.48 -12.92
CA VAL A 25 0.77 22.16 -12.37
C VAL A 25 0.87 20.66 -12.06
N VAL A 26 -0.16 20.09 -11.43
CA VAL A 26 -0.22 18.66 -11.14
C VAL A 26 -0.13 17.85 -12.43
N LEU A 27 -0.98 18.19 -13.44
CA LEU A 27 -1.05 17.44 -14.69
C LEU A 27 0.25 17.58 -15.51
N ILE A 28 0.77 18.79 -15.66
CA ILE A 28 2.02 19.01 -16.43
C ILE A 28 3.19 18.25 -15.80
N LEU A 29 3.34 18.30 -14.48
CA LEU A 29 4.47 17.65 -13.81
C LEU A 29 4.32 16.13 -13.79
N SER A 30 3.14 15.60 -13.43
CA SER A 30 2.97 14.15 -13.33
C SER A 30 2.90 13.47 -14.69
N ILE A 31 2.17 14.03 -15.66
CA ILE A 31 2.14 13.51 -17.03
C ILE A 31 3.48 13.74 -17.72
N GLY A 32 4.08 14.92 -17.55
CA GLY A 32 5.41 15.24 -18.07
C GLY A 32 6.49 14.29 -17.57
N PHE A 33 6.43 13.91 -16.27
CA PHE A 33 7.32 12.90 -15.71
C PHE A 33 7.14 11.54 -16.39
N ILE A 34 5.90 11.06 -16.57
CA ILE A 34 5.63 9.79 -17.24
C ILE A 34 6.09 9.82 -18.69
N VAL A 35 5.77 10.89 -19.43
CA VAL A 35 6.18 11.04 -20.83
C VAL A 35 7.71 11.08 -20.94
N ALA A 36 8.38 11.84 -20.07
CA ALA A 36 9.84 11.89 -20.04
C ALA A 36 10.46 10.52 -19.72
N PHE A 37 9.91 9.82 -18.71
CA PHE A 37 10.34 8.48 -18.35
C PHE A 37 10.20 7.51 -19.54
N LEU A 38 9.06 7.47 -20.21
CA LEU A 38 8.83 6.60 -21.36
C LEU A 38 9.69 6.98 -22.55
N ALA A 39 9.83 8.27 -22.86
CA ALA A 39 10.67 8.75 -23.96
C ALA A 39 12.15 8.44 -23.75
N LEU A 40 12.67 8.64 -22.54
CA LEU A 40 14.03 8.28 -22.17
C LEU A 40 14.25 6.77 -22.20
N SER A 41 13.27 5.98 -21.75
CA SER A 41 13.33 4.51 -21.79
C SER A 41 13.32 3.97 -23.22
N LEU A 42 12.63 4.63 -24.15
CA LEU A 42 12.67 4.29 -25.58
C LEU A 42 13.97 4.71 -26.24
N TYR A 43 14.58 5.80 -25.79
CA TYR A 43 15.85 6.29 -26.31
C TYR A 43 17.04 5.46 -25.82
N ASP A 44 17.13 5.24 -24.52
CA ASP A 44 18.18 4.43 -23.88
C ASP A 44 17.66 3.81 -22.57
N VAL A 45 17.17 2.59 -22.67
CA VAL A 45 16.64 1.84 -21.53
C VAL A 45 17.70 1.53 -20.47
N THR A 46 18.96 1.34 -20.90
CA THR A 46 20.07 1.02 -19.99
C THR A 46 20.45 2.23 -19.15
N LEU A 47 20.50 3.41 -19.75
CA LEU A 47 20.72 4.67 -19.01
C LEU A 47 19.65 4.89 -17.92
N VAL A 48 18.38 4.63 -18.24
CA VAL A 48 17.28 4.79 -17.29
C VAL A 48 17.39 3.75 -16.18
N ALA A 49 17.60 2.48 -16.52
CA ALA A 49 17.75 1.38 -15.56
C ALA A 49 18.94 1.63 -14.60
N ASP A 50 20.09 2.04 -15.12
CA ASP A 50 21.27 2.40 -14.33
C ASP A 50 21.01 3.60 -13.40
N SER A 51 20.29 4.62 -13.90
CA SER A 51 19.94 5.79 -13.10
C SER A 51 18.99 5.44 -11.95
N ILE A 52 18.00 4.58 -12.21
CA ILE A 52 17.10 4.04 -11.20
C ILE A 52 17.89 3.23 -10.16
N SER A 53 18.75 2.33 -10.60
CA SER A 53 19.56 1.49 -9.71
C SER A 53 20.49 2.31 -8.82
N LYS A 54 21.17 3.32 -9.37
CA LYS A 54 22.02 4.24 -8.60
C LYS A 54 21.22 5.08 -7.62
N GLY A 55 20.05 5.60 -8.05
CA GLY A 55 19.15 6.35 -7.20
C GLY A 55 18.61 5.49 -6.04
N PHE A 56 18.25 4.25 -6.30
CA PHE A 56 17.83 3.28 -5.29
C PHE A 56 18.93 3.02 -4.24
N ALA A 57 20.13 2.70 -4.70
CA ALA A 57 21.27 2.44 -3.82
C ALA A 57 21.59 3.66 -2.94
N TRP A 58 21.61 4.86 -3.54
CA TRP A 58 21.81 6.11 -2.80
C TRP A 58 20.69 6.36 -1.79
N THR A 59 19.43 6.19 -2.17
CA THR A 59 18.28 6.40 -1.27
C THR A 59 18.35 5.49 -0.06
N ALA A 60 18.66 4.23 -0.27
CA ALA A 60 18.72 3.26 0.81
C ALA A 60 19.84 3.59 1.81
N LEU A 61 21.00 4.01 1.33
CA LEU A 61 22.12 4.40 2.19
C LEU A 61 21.89 5.75 2.87
N ALA A 62 21.39 6.76 2.14
CA ALA A 62 21.25 8.11 2.68
C ALA A 62 19.99 8.33 3.52
N LEU A 63 18.88 7.67 3.17
CA LEU A 63 17.56 7.92 3.75
C LEU A 63 16.94 6.70 4.43
N GLY A 64 17.56 5.52 4.38
CA GLY A 64 16.99 4.30 4.95
C GLY A 64 16.67 4.45 6.45
N SER A 65 17.62 4.91 7.25
CA SER A 65 17.42 5.15 8.69
C SER A 65 16.39 6.26 8.95
N TYR A 66 16.31 7.26 8.07
CA TYR A 66 15.28 8.30 8.17
C TYR A 66 13.88 7.72 7.90
N PHE A 67 13.71 6.87 6.91
CA PHE A 67 12.42 6.20 6.65
C PHE A 67 11.98 5.35 7.83
N GLN A 68 12.89 4.57 8.40
CA GLN A 68 12.62 3.77 9.62
C GLN A 68 12.16 4.67 10.77
N LEU A 69 12.90 5.75 11.04
CA LEU A 69 12.57 6.67 12.12
C LEU A 69 11.23 7.38 11.90
N LEU A 70 10.92 7.78 10.66
CA LEU A 70 9.66 8.41 10.31
C LEU A 70 8.47 7.48 10.63
N LEU A 71 8.56 6.21 10.20
CA LEU A 71 7.50 5.23 10.44
C LEU A 71 7.37 4.90 11.93
N LEU A 72 8.49 4.67 12.59
CA LEU A 72 8.55 4.36 14.02
C LEU A 72 7.92 5.47 14.87
N LEU A 73 8.31 6.73 14.62
CA LEU A 73 7.75 7.89 15.31
C LEU A 73 6.26 8.06 14.98
N THR A 74 5.84 7.84 13.73
CA THR A 74 4.42 7.90 13.35
C THR A 74 3.61 6.91 14.17
N PHE A 75 4.08 5.67 14.31
CA PHE A 75 3.40 4.65 15.11
C PHE A 75 3.29 5.05 16.58
N PHE A 76 4.40 5.38 17.23
CA PHE A 76 4.39 5.68 18.67
C PHE A 76 3.63 6.97 19.00
N ILE A 77 3.74 8.02 18.19
CA ILE A 77 2.98 9.25 18.39
C ILE A 77 1.47 8.99 18.20
N ALA A 78 1.09 8.19 17.18
CA ALA A 78 -0.30 7.80 16.96
C ALA A 78 -0.85 6.98 18.14
N MET A 79 -0.09 5.99 18.63
CA MET A 79 -0.49 5.19 19.79
C MET A 79 -0.55 6.02 21.08
N GLY A 80 0.44 6.90 21.30
CA GLY A 80 0.41 7.85 22.40
C GLY A 80 -0.81 8.79 22.34
N LEU A 81 -1.15 9.28 21.15
CA LEU A 81 -2.34 10.10 20.95
C LEU A 81 -3.63 9.30 21.23
N ALA A 82 -3.71 8.04 20.79
CA ALA A 82 -4.91 7.20 20.94
C ALA A 82 -5.32 6.99 22.40
N ILE A 83 -4.41 7.04 23.37
CA ILE A 83 -4.74 6.92 24.80
C ILE A 83 -5.19 8.25 25.43
N THR A 84 -4.98 9.40 24.78
CA THR A 84 -5.36 10.72 25.30
C THR A 84 -6.87 10.97 25.21
N PRO A 85 -7.41 11.90 26.02
CA PRO A 85 -8.79 12.37 25.85
C PRO A 85 -9.07 12.98 24.48
N ALA A 86 -8.09 13.64 23.86
CA ALA A 86 -8.25 14.26 22.54
C ALA A 86 -8.63 13.26 21.44
N ALA A 87 -8.22 12.01 21.56
CA ALA A 87 -8.58 10.95 20.61
C ALA A 87 -10.06 10.55 20.64
N LYS A 88 -10.89 11.09 21.56
CA LYS A 88 -12.35 10.94 21.53
C LYS A 88 -13.03 11.84 20.50
N ALA A 89 -12.32 12.85 19.98
CA ALA A 89 -12.84 13.75 18.95
C ALA A 89 -13.27 12.97 17.70
N LYS A 90 -14.42 13.35 17.14
CA LYS A 90 -15.02 12.69 15.98
C LYS A 90 -14.61 13.38 14.68
N ILE A 91 -14.30 12.58 13.68
CA ILE A 91 -13.93 13.06 12.35
C ILE A 91 -15.19 13.55 11.62
N GLY A 92 -15.13 14.74 11.03
CA GLY A 92 -16.25 15.32 10.27
C GLY A 92 -17.39 15.85 11.12
N ASN A 93 -17.22 15.93 12.44
CA ASN A 93 -18.17 16.51 13.41
C ASN A 93 -19.59 15.93 13.26
N LEU A 94 -19.71 14.61 13.07
CA LEU A 94 -20.97 13.89 12.97
C LEU A 94 -21.27 13.17 14.27
N ASP A 95 -22.57 13.08 14.62
CA ASP A 95 -23.02 12.38 15.83
C ASP A 95 -22.84 10.86 15.75
N ALA A 96 -22.94 10.30 14.55
CA ALA A 96 -22.80 8.87 14.31
C ALA A 96 -21.95 8.58 13.04
N PRO A 97 -21.29 7.41 12.98
CA PRO A 97 -20.56 6.98 11.78
C PRO A 97 -21.48 6.80 10.57
N GLU A 98 -21.00 7.19 9.39
CA GLU A 98 -21.75 7.04 8.11
C GLU A 98 -21.92 5.57 7.69
N MET A 99 -21.10 4.67 8.22
CA MET A 99 -21.17 3.24 7.89
C MET A 99 -20.94 2.35 9.10
N SER A 100 -21.45 1.11 9.04
CA SER A 100 -21.25 0.12 10.10
C SER A 100 -19.76 -0.20 10.30
N THR A 101 -19.38 -0.61 11.51
CA THR A 101 -17.99 -0.95 11.86
C THR A 101 -17.43 -2.07 10.98
N PHE A 102 -18.22 -3.11 10.71
CA PHE A 102 -17.79 -4.22 9.85
C PHE A 102 -17.49 -3.73 8.43
N LYS A 103 -18.37 -2.93 7.82
CA LYS A 103 -18.17 -2.38 6.48
C LYS A 103 -16.92 -1.50 6.42
N TRP A 104 -16.75 -0.63 7.42
CA TRP A 104 -15.62 0.29 7.52
C TRP A 104 -14.28 -0.44 7.64
N LEU A 105 -14.16 -1.41 8.58
CA LEU A 105 -12.96 -2.23 8.75
C LEU A 105 -12.66 -3.06 7.50
N SER A 106 -13.69 -3.66 6.87
CA SER A 106 -13.52 -4.43 5.64
C SER A 106 -12.94 -3.57 4.51
N ILE A 107 -13.42 -2.34 4.36
CA ILE A 107 -12.92 -1.42 3.34
C ILE A 107 -11.46 -1.05 3.62
N ILE A 108 -11.09 -0.73 4.86
CA ILE A 108 -9.70 -0.45 5.25
C ILE A 108 -8.80 -1.65 4.89
N LEU A 109 -9.15 -2.84 5.34
CA LEU A 109 -8.37 -4.06 5.10
C LEU A 109 -8.21 -4.36 3.61
N CYS A 110 -9.31 -4.31 2.84
CA CYS A 110 -9.28 -4.68 1.43
C CYS A 110 -8.54 -3.70 0.54
N THR A 111 -8.62 -2.40 0.85
CA THR A 111 -7.96 -1.37 0.05
C THR A 111 -6.44 -1.38 0.25
N LEU A 112 -5.98 -1.71 1.45
CA LEU A 112 -4.58 -1.54 1.83
C LEU A 112 -3.76 -2.85 1.74
N LEU A 113 -4.40 -4.02 1.89
CA LEU A 113 -3.71 -5.31 1.82
C LEU A 113 -3.50 -5.79 0.37
N ALA A 114 -4.23 -5.24 -0.58
CA ALA A 114 -4.57 -5.86 -1.85
C ALA A 114 -3.37 -6.35 -2.70
N GLY A 115 -2.45 -5.52 -3.10
CA GLY A 115 -1.46 -5.90 -4.12
C GLY A 115 -0.25 -6.63 -3.55
N GLY A 116 0.53 -5.92 -2.75
CA GLY A 116 1.78 -6.42 -2.20
C GLY A 116 1.61 -7.53 -1.17
N GLY A 117 0.54 -7.41 -0.34
CA GLY A 117 0.24 -8.40 0.69
C GLY A 117 -0.08 -9.79 0.14
N VAL A 118 -0.56 -9.90 -1.09
CA VAL A 118 -0.77 -11.22 -1.74
C VAL A 118 0.52 -11.74 -2.34
N PHE A 119 1.28 -10.89 -3.00
CA PHE A 119 2.51 -11.27 -3.69
C PHE A 119 3.59 -11.75 -2.73
N PHE A 120 3.86 -10.98 -1.67
CA PHE A 120 4.94 -11.26 -0.73
C PHE A 120 4.55 -12.21 0.41
N ALA A 121 3.26 -12.50 0.62
CA ALA A 121 2.79 -13.25 1.80
C ALA A 121 3.40 -14.65 1.95
N ALA A 122 3.71 -15.33 0.87
CA ALA A 122 4.40 -16.62 0.92
C ALA A 122 5.92 -16.46 0.77
N GLY A 123 6.36 -15.66 -0.21
CA GLY A 123 7.76 -15.59 -0.60
C GLY A 123 8.66 -14.94 0.44
N GLU A 124 8.22 -13.86 1.08
CA GLU A 124 9.04 -13.17 2.08
C GLU A 124 9.32 -14.01 3.33
N PRO A 125 8.31 -14.62 4.00
CA PRO A 125 8.58 -15.48 5.14
C PRO A 125 9.46 -16.69 4.80
N VAL A 126 9.25 -17.33 3.64
CA VAL A 126 10.10 -18.44 3.20
C VAL A 126 11.53 -17.97 2.92
N TYR A 127 11.68 -16.79 2.29
CA TYR A 127 13.02 -16.20 2.08
C TYR A 127 13.74 -15.97 3.41
N HIS A 128 13.08 -15.37 4.39
CA HIS A 128 13.67 -15.13 5.71
C HIS A 128 13.92 -16.41 6.50
N PHE A 129 13.24 -17.49 6.17
CA PHE A 129 13.52 -18.81 6.74
C PHE A 129 14.80 -19.43 6.15
N ILE A 130 15.05 -19.27 4.84
CA ILE A 130 16.24 -19.81 4.16
C ILE A 130 17.45 -18.85 4.21
N VAL A 131 17.21 -17.55 4.47
CA VAL A 131 18.24 -16.52 4.65
C VAL A 131 17.94 -15.75 5.93
N THR A 132 18.64 -16.06 7.00
CA THR A 132 18.39 -15.44 8.31
C THR A 132 18.46 -13.93 8.25
N PRO A 133 17.43 -13.20 8.70
CA PRO A 133 17.45 -11.75 8.75
C PRO A 133 18.54 -11.24 9.71
N PRO A 134 19.18 -10.11 9.43
CA PRO A 134 20.33 -9.61 10.18
C PRO A 134 20.07 -9.32 11.66
N ALA A 135 18.82 -9.14 12.07
CA ALA A 135 18.46 -8.95 13.48
C ALA A 135 18.59 -10.23 14.31
N PHE A 136 18.79 -11.39 13.69
CA PHE A 136 18.78 -12.69 14.34
C PHE A 136 20.06 -13.48 14.08
N SER A 137 20.37 -14.40 14.99
CA SER A 137 21.54 -15.28 14.92
C SER A 137 21.19 -16.77 14.75
N SER A 138 19.90 -17.09 14.53
CA SER A 138 19.48 -18.48 14.29
C SER A 138 20.09 -19.04 13.01
N GLU A 139 20.38 -20.33 12.99
CA GLU A 139 20.80 -21.01 11.77
C GLU A 139 19.61 -21.10 10.79
N ALA A 140 19.85 -20.75 9.53
CA ALA A 140 18.85 -20.77 8.48
C ALA A 140 18.28 -22.18 8.27
N GLY A 141 16.99 -22.29 7.98
CA GLY A 141 16.33 -23.57 7.74
C GLY A 141 16.03 -24.39 8.99
N THR A 142 16.32 -23.89 10.18
CA THR A 142 16.07 -24.60 11.44
C THR A 142 14.69 -24.26 12.03
N PRO A 143 14.14 -25.08 12.95
CA PRO A 143 12.89 -24.75 13.64
C PRO A 143 12.91 -23.39 14.38
N GLU A 144 14.06 -22.95 14.87
CA GLU A 144 14.22 -21.64 15.51
C GLU A 144 14.05 -20.49 14.49
N ALA A 145 14.52 -20.67 13.26
CA ALA A 145 14.38 -19.69 12.21
C ALA A 145 12.92 -19.41 11.81
N VAL A 146 11.97 -20.30 12.11
CA VAL A 146 10.55 -20.14 11.76
C VAL A 146 9.96 -18.88 12.38
N SER A 147 10.12 -18.72 13.69
CA SER A 147 9.56 -17.56 14.40
C SER A 147 10.26 -16.26 14.02
N ASN A 148 11.56 -16.30 13.75
CA ASN A 148 12.36 -15.15 13.33
C ASN A 148 11.97 -14.69 11.92
N ALA A 149 11.75 -15.62 10.99
CA ALA A 149 11.35 -15.34 9.63
C ALA A 149 9.97 -14.66 9.54
N LEU A 150 9.00 -15.20 10.25
CA LEU A 150 7.67 -14.59 10.34
C LEU A 150 7.71 -13.24 11.07
N ALA A 151 8.45 -13.12 12.18
CA ALA A 151 8.58 -11.87 12.90
C ALA A 151 9.19 -10.76 12.04
N GLN A 152 10.19 -11.07 11.19
CA GLN A 152 10.76 -10.12 10.26
C GLN A 152 9.72 -9.66 9.22
N SER A 153 8.93 -10.57 8.67
CA SER A 153 7.83 -10.22 7.78
C SER A 153 6.75 -9.38 8.50
N PHE A 154 6.47 -9.68 9.78
CA PHE A 154 5.57 -8.85 10.59
C PHE A 154 6.14 -7.45 10.84
N MET A 155 7.46 -7.28 10.91
CA MET A 155 8.09 -5.96 11.00
C MET A 155 7.84 -5.14 9.73
N HIS A 156 7.96 -5.72 8.56
CA HIS A 156 7.76 -5.03 7.29
C HIS A 156 6.28 -4.71 7.03
N TRP A 157 5.36 -5.64 7.33
CA TRP A 157 3.94 -5.57 7.00
C TRP A 157 3.02 -5.31 8.21
N GLY A 158 3.60 -5.01 9.36
CA GLY A 158 2.90 -4.87 10.63
C GLY A 158 2.69 -3.41 11.04
N PHE A 159 2.82 -3.17 12.34
CA PHE A 159 2.33 -1.96 13.01
C PHE A 159 2.90 -0.66 12.44
N ILE A 160 4.22 -0.58 12.21
CA ILE A 160 4.87 0.67 11.80
C ILE A 160 4.58 1.03 10.34
N GLY A 161 4.54 0.05 9.44
CA GLY A 161 4.17 0.26 8.05
C GLY A 161 2.73 0.76 7.90
N TRP A 162 1.79 0.10 8.56
CA TRP A 162 0.39 0.48 8.50
C TRP A 162 0.09 1.85 9.13
N ALA A 163 0.78 2.23 10.20
CA ALA A 163 0.53 3.49 10.89
C ALA A 163 0.66 4.71 9.97
N VAL A 164 1.59 4.72 9.00
CA VAL A 164 1.78 5.86 8.10
C VAL A 164 0.64 6.01 7.09
N LEU A 165 -0.10 4.95 6.82
CA LEU A 165 -1.15 4.93 5.80
C LEU A 165 -2.42 5.70 6.17
N GLY A 166 -2.61 6.12 7.41
CA GLY A 166 -3.85 6.83 7.73
C GLY A 166 -4.07 7.09 9.21
N SER A 167 -3.00 7.22 10.00
CA SER A 167 -3.12 7.67 11.38
C SER A 167 -2.97 9.19 11.49
N LEU A 168 -1.78 9.69 11.77
CA LEU A 168 -1.52 11.14 11.96
C LEU A 168 -1.84 11.96 10.71
N THR A 169 -1.52 11.45 9.54
CA THR A 169 -1.80 12.08 8.24
C THR A 169 -3.29 12.27 8.00
N ALA A 170 -4.11 11.25 8.26
CA ALA A 170 -5.56 11.35 8.12
C ALA A 170 -6.18 12.33 9.11
N ILE A 171 -5.61 12.48 10.32
CA ILE A 171 -6.06 13.48 11.31
C ILE A 171 -5.80 14.91 10.79
N VAL A 172 -4.60 15.18 10.24
CA VAL A 172 -4.27 16.48 9.66
C VAL A 172 -5.24 16.81 8.52
N LEU A 173 -5.44 15.88 7.60
CA LEU A 173 -6.36 16.05 6.46
C LEU A 173 -7.80 16.26 6.92
N ALA A 174 -8.28 15.47 7.87
CA ALA A 174 -9.64 15.58 8.39
C ALA A 174 -9.88 16.93 9.08
N HIS A 175 -8.95 17.39 9.90
CA HIS A 175 -9.04 18.72 10.54
C HIS A 175 -9.03 19.84 9.50
N ALA A 176 -8.07 19.81 8.56
CA ALA A 176 -7.96 20.85 7.54
C ALA A 176 -9.18 20.85 6.61
N HIS A 177 -9.75 19.70 6.29
CA HIS A 177 -10.90 19.59 5.40
C HIS A 177 -12.21 19.94 6.11
N TYR A 178 -12.57 19.18 7.15
CA TYR A 178 -13.89 19.27 7.78
C TYR A 178 -14.06 20.49 8.70
N VAL A 179 -12.95 21.05 9.21
CA VAL A 179 -12.98 22.19 10.12
C VAL A 179 -12.55 23.48 9.44
N LYS A 180 -11.49 23.42 8.60
CA LYS A 180 -10.94 24.63 7.94
C LYS A 180 -11.39 24.79 6.48
N GLY A 181 -12.21 23.86 5.94
CA GLY A 181 -12.77 23.97 4.58
C GLY A 181 -11.77 23.77 3.45
N GLN A 182 -10.60 23.17 3.73
CA GLN A 182 -9.60 22.92 2.70
C GLN A 182 -9.96 21.67 1.87
N PRO A 183 -9.52 21.57 0.60
CA PRO A 183 -9.78 20.38 -0.22
C PRO A 183 -9.08 19.14 0.34
N LEU A 184 -9.63 17.95 0.09
CA LEU A 184 -8.97 16.68 0.38
C LEU A 184 -7.94 16.35 -0.71
N GLN A 185 -6.78 16.96 -0.63
CA GLN A 185 -5.65 16.81 -1.54
C GLN A 185 -4.35 16.57 -0.76
N PRO A 186 -3.31 15.96 -1.35
CA PRO A 186 -2.04 15.72 -0.65
C PRO A 186 -1.39 17.01 -0.12
N ARG A 187 -1.46 18.13 -0.87
CA ARG A 187 -0.94 19.44 -0.44
C ARG A 187 -1.52 19.90 0.90
N THR A 188 -2.73 19.46 1.22
CA THR A 188 -3.43 19.83 2.46
C THR A 188 -2.74 19.28 3.71
N LEU A 189 -1.87 18.26 3.59
CA LEU A 189 -1.00 17.80 4.67
C LEU A 189 -0.07 18.90 5.18
N LEU A 190 0.36 19.81 4.32
CA LEU A 190 1.25 20.92 4.66
C LEU A 190 0.50 22.24 4.93
N TYR A 191 -0.84 22.24 4.88
CA TYR A 191 -1.64 23.43 5.17
C TYR A 191 -1.38 24.03 6.56
N PRO A 192 -1.27 23.21 7.65
CA PRO A 192 -0.96 23.76 8.98
C PRO A 192 0.36 24.52 9.05
N LEU A 193 1.34 24.12 8.23
CA LEU A 193 2.69 24.71 8.21
C LEU A 193 2.79 25.93 7.27
N LEU A 194 2.19 25.84 6.08
CA LEU A 194 2.40 26.79 4.97
C LEU A 194 1.17 27.66 4.64
N GLY A 195 0.00 27.33 5.19
CA GLY A 195 -1.23 28.13 5.11
C GLY A 195 -1.82 28.27 3.69
N GLU A 196 -2.68 29.29 3.51
CA GLU A 196 -3.45 29.55 2.28
C GLU A 196 -2.59 29.79 1.03
N ARG A 197 -1.37 30.29 1.18
CA ARG A 197 -0.46 30.54 0.04
C ARG A 197 -0.10 29.25 -0.67
N LEU A 198 0.05 28.15 0.09
CA LEU A 198 0.31 26.82 -0.44
C LEU A 198 -0.87 26.33 -1.29
N MET A 199 -2.09 26.52 -0.77
CA MET A 199 -3.31 25.98 -1.41
C MET A 199 -3.57 26.58 -2.78
N ARG A 200 -3.19 27.86 -2.97
CA ARG A 200 -3.43 28.62 -4.21
C ARG A 200 -2.20 28.74 -5.12
N GLY A 201 -1.03 28.35 -4.65
CA GLY A 201 0.24 28.53 -5.35
C GLY A 201 0.73 27.30 -6.09
N PRO A 202 1.71 27.46 -7.01
CA PRO A 202 2.28 26.35 -7.77
C PRO A 202 2.98 25.31 -6.89
N LEU A 203 3.47 25.71 -5.70
CA LEU A 203 4.10 24.78 -4.76
C LEU A 203 3.12 23.67 -4.31
N GLY A 204 1.84 24.01 -4.11
CA GLY A 204 0.81 23.00 -3.83
C GLY A 204 0.67 21.98 -4.96
N GLY A 205 0.67 22.45 -6.21
CA GLY A 205 0.64 21.56 -7.37
C GLY A 205 1.88 20.67 -7.50
N ILE A 206 3.07 21.18 -7.14
CA ILE A 206 4.31 20.38 -7.09
C ILE A 206 4.18 19.26 -6.03
N ILE A 207 3.68 19.58 -4.84
CA ILE A 207 3.49 18.61 -3.75
C ILE A 207 2.52 17.50 -4.18
N ASP A 208 1.38 17.88 -4.77
CA ASP A 208 0.42 16.89 -5.27
C ASP A 208 1.00 16.04 -6.39
N ALA A 209 1.76 16.63 -7.31
CA ALA A 209 2.43 15.89 -8.39
C ALA A 209 3.44 14.87 -7.84
N CYS A 210 4.24 15.23 -6.84
CA CYS A 210 5.14 14.29 -6.17
C CYS A 210 4.38 13.11 -5.56
N CYS A 211 3.26 13.37 -4.88
CA CYS A 211 2.42 12.33 -4.31
C CYS A 211 1.76 11.45 -5.40
N VAL A 212 1.29 12.06 -6.50
CA VAL A 212 0.75 11.32 -7.64
C VAL A 212 1.80 10.40 -8.25
N ILE A 213 3.02 10.89 -8.51
CA ILE A 213 4.11 10.09 -9.08
C ILE A 213 4.46 8.92 -8.15
N ALA A 214 4.55 9.15 -6.85
CA ALA A 214 4.86 8.09 -5.88
C ALA A 214 3.76 7.03 -5.81
N VAL A 215 2.48 7.42 -5.86
CA VAL A 215 1.36 6.47 -5.88
C VAL A 215 1.28 5.73 -7.21
N VAL A 216 1.58 6.39 -8.34
CA VAL A 216 1.73 5.71 -9.63
C VAL A 216 2.80 4.63 -9.51
N ALA A 217 3.99 4.95 -9.01
CA ALA A 217 5.07 3.98 -8.82
C ALA A 217 4.67 2.83 -7.89
N GLY A 218 4.07 3.16 -6.74
CA GLY A 218 3.58 2.19 -5.76
C GLY A 218 2.49 1.26 -6.31
N THR A 219 1.69 1.72 -7.28
CA THR A 219 0.63 0.93 -7.93
C THR A 219 1.15 0.11 -9.10
N VAL A 220 2.07 0.67 -9.87
CA VAL A 220 2.75 -0.01 -10.99
C VAL A 220 3.50 -1.25 -10.49
N GLY A 221 4.10 -1.19 -9.28
CA GLY A 221 4.71 -2.35 -8.64
C GLY A 221 3.76 -3.55 -8.55
N PRO A 222 2.66 -3.48 -7.76
CA PRO A 222 1.66 -4.54 -7.67
C PRO A 222 1.11 -5.03 -9.02
N ILE A 223 0.84 -4.12 -9.96
CA ILE A 223 0.38 -4.49 -11.30
C ILE A 223 1.42 -5.39 -11.98
N GLY A 224 2.70 -5.03 -11.92
CA GLY A 224 3.79 -5.83 -12.47
C GLY A 224 4.01 -7.13 -11.70
N PHE A 225 4.11 -7.08 -10.37
CA PHE A 225 4.33 -8.25 -9.51
C PHE A 225 3.27 -9.33 -9.73
N LEU A 226 2.00 -8.91 -9.72
CA LEU A 226 0.90 -9.86 -9.88
C LEU A 226 0.75 -10.32 -11.33
N ALA A 227 1.17 -9.54 -12.32
CA ALA A 227 1.23 -10.00 -13.71
C ALA A 227 2.27 -11.11 -13.92
N THR A 228 3.46 -11.01 -13.28
CA THR A 228 4.46 -12.10 -13.31
C THR A 228 3.94 -13.33 -12.60
N GLN A 229 3.29 -13.18 -11.44
CA GLN A 229 2.67 -14.28 -10.71
C GLN A 229 1.56 -14.98 -11.51
N VAL A 230 0.70 -14.22 -12.20
CA VAL A 230 -0.33 -14.79 -13.07
C VAL A 230 0.30 -15.52 -14.25
N SER A 231 1.38 -14.98 -14.86
CA SER A 231 2.13 -15.62 -15.94
C SER A 231 2.69 -16.97 -15.49
N PHE A 232 3.32 -17.03 -14.34
CA PHE A 232 3.81 -18.28 -13.76
C PHE A 232 2.65 -19.27 -13.50
N GLY A 233 1.56 -18.80 -12.90
CA GLY A 233 0.42 -19.66 -12.60
C GLY A 233 -0.26 -20.24 -13.86
N LEU A 234 -0.36 -19.48 -14.93
CA LEU A 234 -0.87 -19.96 -16.20
C LEU A 234 0.09 -20.98 -16.86
N HIS A 235 1.40 -20.82 -16.63
CA HIS A 235 2.38 -21.82 -17.02
C HIS A 235 2.15 -23.15 -16.28
N GLU A 236 2.07 -23.09 -14.95
CA GLU A 236 1.93 -24.28 -14.12
C GLU A 236 0.61 -25.04 -14.34
N VAL A 237 -0.51 -24.31 -14.52
CA VAL A 237 -1.84 -24.95 -14.64
C VAL A 237 -2.16 -25.35 -16.07
N PHE A 238 -1.77 -24.54 -17.06
CA PHE A 238 -2.19 -24.71 -18.46
C PHE A 238 -1.03 -24.93 -19.43
N GLY A 239 0.22 -24.95 -18.97
CA GLY A 239 1.40 -25.12 -19.81
C GLY A 239 1.70 -23.94 -20.75
N LEU A 240 1.12 -22.76 -20.49
CA LEU A 240 1.40 -21.57 -21.30
C LEU A 240 2.82 -21.07 -21.06
N PRO A 241 3.49 -20.45 -22.06
CA PRO A 241 4.85 -19.95 -21.88
C PRO A 241 4.93 -18.91 -20.74
N ASN A 242 5.89 -19.07 -19.82
CA ASN A 242 6.21 -18.03 -18.84
C ASN A 242 7.34 -17.16 -19.41
N SER A 243 6.99 -16.05 -20.05
CA SER A 243 7.90 -15.16 -20.74
C SER A 243 7.46 -13.72 -20.63
N TYR A 244 8.36 -12.78 -20.91
CA TYR A 244 8.01 -11.35 -20.96
C TYR A 244 6.83 -11.07 -21.91
N THR A 245 6.76 -11.77 -23.07
CA THR A 245 5.62 -11.63 -23.99
C THR A 245 4.31 -12.08 -23.34
N SER A 246 4.31 -13.16 -22.58
CA SER A 246 3.13 -13.62 -21.84
C SER A 246 2.73 -12.60 -20.76
N GLN A 247 3.70 -12.03 -20.05
CA GLN A 247 3.49 -10.96 -19.07
C GLN A 247 2.86 -9.72 -19.70
N LEU A 248 3.31 -9.32 -20.92
CA LEU A 248 2.70 -8.21 -21.67
C LEU A 248 1.23 -8.48 -22.05
N VAL A 249 0.93 -9.70 -22.52
CA VAL A 249 -0.45 -10.08 -22.85
C VAL A 249 -1.32 -10.03 -21.58
N ILE A 250 -0.84 -10.56 -20.47
CA ILE A 250 -1.54 -10.54 -19.19
C ILE A 250 -1.75 -9.09 -18.72
N LEU A 251 -0.73 -8.25 -18.78
CA LEU A 251 -0.84 -6.82 -18.45
C LEU A 251 -1.90 -6.13 -19.32
N ALA A 252 -1.94 -6.41 -20.63
CA ALA A 252 -2.92 -5.83 -21.53
C ALA A 252 -4.35 -6.27 -21.19
N VAL A 253 -4.55 -7.54 -20.84
CA VAL A 253 -5.85 -8.07 -20.39
C VAL A 253 -6.27 -7.42 -19.07
N LEU A 254 -5.40 -7.41 -18.07
CA LEU A 254 -5.66 -6.81 -16.76
C LEU A 254 -5.94 -5.30 -16.89
N ALA A 255 -5.15 -4.59 -17.70
CA ALA A 255 -5.35 -3.18 -17.97
C ALA A 255 -6.71 -2.93 -18.64
N SER A 256 -7.09 -3.75 -19.62
CA SER A 256 -8.39 -3.65 -20.24
C SER A 256 -9.54 -3.82 -19.24
N MET A 257 -9.42 -4.74 -18.29
CA MET A 257 -10.43 -4.97 -17.24
C MET A 257 -10.63 -3.71 -16.38
N TYR A 258 -9.57 -3.15 -15.81
CA TYR A 258 -9.73 -2.00 -14.92
C TYR A 258 -9.96 -0.68 -15.65
N VAL A 259 -9.43 -0.50 -16.87
CA VAL A 259 -9.69 0.69 -17.68
C VAL A 259 -11.15 0.72 -18.15
N LEU A 260 -11.68 -0.39 -18.64
CA LEU A 260 -13.09 -0.49 -19.02
C LEU A 260 -14.02 -0.28 -17.82
N SER A 261 -13.64 -0.80 -16.65
CA SER A 261 -14.34 -0.53 -15.39
C SER A 261 -14.34 0.96 -15.05
N ALA A 262 -13.16 1.59 -15.06
CA ALA A 262 -13.01 3.01 -14.77
C ALA A 262 -13.78 3.92 -15.73
N MET A 263 -13.87 3.55 -17.02
CA MET A 263 -14.60 4.29 -18.05
C MET A 263 -16.12 4.12 -17.96
N SER A 264 -16.58 2.91 -17.65
CA SER A 264 -18.02 2.58 -17.66
C SER A 264 -18.80 3.21 -16.51
N GLY A 265 -18.11 3.71 -15.48
CA GLY A 265 -18.75 4.21 -14.27
C GLY A 265 -19.51 3.13 -13.48
N VAL A 266 -19.32 1.85 -13.82
CA VAL A 266 -19.99 0.71 -13.18
C VAL A 266 -19.34 0.39 -11.83
N HIS A 267 -19.43 1.32 -10.89
CA HIS A 267 -18.95 1.09 -9.50
C HIS A 267 -19.55 -0.17 -8.86
N LYS A 268 -20.75 -0.59 -9.29
CA LYS A 268 -21.42 -1.79 -8.75
C LYS A 268 -20.68 -3.08 -9.11
N GLY A 269 -20.13 -3.20 -10.32
CA GLY A 269 -19.41 -4.41 -10.76
C GLY A 269 -18.12 -4.62 -9.97
N MET A 270 -17.31 -3.57 -9.84
CA MET A 270 -16.06 -3.64 -9.06
C MET A 270 -16.32 -3.86 -7.57
N GLN A 271 -17.37 -3.25 -7.00
CA GLN A 271 -17.76 -3.53 -5.62
C GLN A 271 -18.17 -5.00 -5.42
N LEU A 272 -18.83 -5.62 -6.40
CA LEU A 272 -19.19 -7.04 -6.34
C LEU A 272 -17.95 -7.92 -6.41
N LEU A 273 -17.03 -7.65 -7.34
CA LEU A 273 -15.76 -8.36 -7.47
C LEU A 273 -14.90 -8.23 -6.21
N SER A 274 -14.81 -7.02 -5.65
CA SER A 274 -14.08 -6.78 -4.41
C SER A 274 -14.68 -7.58 -3.24
N ARG A 275 -16.01 -7.61 -3.09
CA ARG A 275 -16.67 -8.43 -2.06
C ARG A 275 -16.42 -9.93 -2.27
N PHE A 276 -16.55 -10.40 -3.50
CA PHE A 276 -16.24 -11.78 -3.85
C PHE A 276 -14.80 -12.13 -3.47
N ASN A 277 -13.85 -11.24 -3.77
CA ASN A 277 -12.43 -11.46 -3.47
C ASN A 277 -12.15 -11.57 -1.96
N VAL A 278 -12.84 -10.77 -1.13
CA VAL A 278 -12.77 -10.89 0.34
C VAL A 278 -13.27 -12.26 0.80
N PHE A 279 -14.42 -12.69 0.31
CA PHE A 279 -14.94 -14.02 0.66
C PHE A 279 -14.02 -15.13 0.17
N LEU A 280 -13.44 -14.99 -1.03
CA LEU A 280 -12.47 -15.94 -1.56
C LEU A 280 -11.20 -16.00 -0.69
N ALA A 281 -10.66 -14.85 -0.26
CA ALA A 281 -9.51 -14.79 0.64
C ALA A 281 -9.82 -15.46 2.00
N LEU A 282 -10.99 -15.19 2.56
CA LEU A 282 -11.45 -15.84 3.80
C LEU A 282 -11.64 -17.36 3.61
N ALA A 283 -12.19 -17.78 2.48
CA ALA A 283 -12.34 -19.20 2.15
C ALA A 283 -10.99 -19.90 2.00
N VAL A 284 -10.05 -19.30 1.27
CA VAL A 284 -8.66 -19.79 1.16
C VAL A 284 -8.02 -19.93 2.53
N GLY A 285 -8.07 -18.87 3.36
CA GLY A 285 -7.56 -18.90 4.73
C GLY A 285 -8.23 -19.98 5.59
N GLY A 286 -9.55 -20.13 5.46
CA GLY A 286 -10.33 -21.17 6.16
C GLY A 286 -9.90 -22.59 5.75
N VAL A 287 -9.69 -22.85 4.46
CA VAL A 287 -9.20 -24.15 3.96
C VAL A 287 -7.80 -24.44 4.49
N ILE A 288 -6.90 -23.45 4.49
CA ILE A 288 -5.56 -23.60 5.06
C ILE A 288 -5.63 -23.93 6.54
N MET A 289 -6.49 -23.25 7.32
CA MET A 289 -6.64 -23.50 8.75
C MET A 289 -7.34 -24.82 9.08
N LEU A 290 -8.23 -25.33 8.22
CA LEU A 290 -8.96 -26.57 8.51
C LEU A 290 -8.24 -27.81 8.03
N PHE A 291 -7.51 -27.71 6.92
CA PHE A 291 -6.95 -28.87 6.22
C PHE A 291 -5.43 -28.80 6.02
N GLY A 292 -4.81 -27.65 6.26
CA GLY A 292 -3.36 -27.44 6.19
C GLY A 292 -2.65 -27.78 7.51
N PRO A 293 -1.42 -27.31 7.73
CA PRO A 293 -0.64 -27.56 8.94
C PRO A 293 -1.09 -26.69 10.13
N SER A 294 -2.36 -26.73 10.48
CA SER A 294 -3.06 -25.80 11.38
C SER A 294 -2.38 -25.61 12.74
N LEU A 295 -1.97 -26.70 13.39
CA LEU A 295 -1.30 -26.62 14.69
C LEU A 295 0.06 -25.94 14.58
N PHE A 296 0.81 -26.22 13.51
CA PHE A 296 2.07 -25.55 13.23
C PHE A 296 1.85 -24.06 13.02
N LEU A 297 0.86 -23.67 12.19
CA LEU A 297 0.55 -22.28 11.91
C LEU A 297 0.13 -21.50 13.16
N PHE A 298 -0.72 -22.10 13.99
CA PHE A 298 -1.15 -21.48 15.24
C PHE A 298 0.02 -21.26 16.20
N ASN A 299 0.84 -22.29 16.42
CA ASN A 299 2.01 -22.21 17.30
C ASN A 299 3.05 -21.21 16.74
N SER A 300 3.32 -21.25 15.44
CA SER A 300 4.25 -20.33 14.78
C SER A 300 3.77 -18.88 14.86
N TYR A 301 2.46 -18.61 14.71
CA TYR A 301 1.91 -17.28 14.90
C TYR A 301 2.15 -16.73 16.30
N LEU A 302 1.86 -17.54 17.33
CA LEU A 302 2.05 -17.14 18.72
C LEU A 302 3.52 -16.86 19.03
N SER A 303 4.43 -17.78 18.65
CA SER A 303 5.87 -17.61 18.89
C SER A 303 6.43 -16.43 18.10
N SER A 304 6.05 -16.27 16.83
CA SER A 304 6.51 -15.15 15.98
C SER A 304 5.99 -13.80 16.47
N MET A 305 4.77 -13.74 16.98
CA MET A 305 4.23 -12.51 17.59
C MET A 305 5.00 -12.17 18.89
N GLY A 306 5.38 -13.18 19.66
CA GLY A 306 6.25 -13.02 20.82
C GLY A 306 7.62 -12.44 20.44
N VAL A 307 8.27 -13.01 19.43
CA VAL A 307 9.56 -12.51 18.88
C VAL A 307 9.37 -11.10 18.30
N TYR A 308 8.30 -10.86 17.55
CA TYR A 308 8.02 -9.54 16.96
C TYR A 308 7.91 -8.44 18.03
N ILE A 309 7.30 -8.76 19.18
CA ILE A 309 7.17 -7.79 20.27
C ILE A 309 8.49 -7.64 21.03
N SER A 310 9.21 -8.73 21.34
CA SER A 310 10.47 -8.66 22.10
C SER A 310 11.59 -8.01 21.30
N GLU A 311 11.69 -8.32 20.01
CA GLU A 311 12.72 -7.81 19.10
C GLU A 311 12.28 -6.60 18.27
N PHE A 312 11.16 -5.97 18.63
CA PHE A 312 10.56 -4.87 17.88
C PHE A 312 11.54 -3.73 17.60
N PHE A 313 12.22 -3.22 18.63
CA PHE A 313 13.18 -2.14 18.48
C PHE A 313 14.45 -2.56 17.73
N PRO A 314 15.11 -3.68 18.05
CA PRO A 314 16.22 -4.19 17.26
C PRO A 314 15.90 -4.29 15.77
N MET A 315 14.75 -4.87 15.39
CA MET A 315 14.33 -4.96 13.98
C MET A 315 13.98 -3.61 13.37
N ALA A 316 13.31 -2.72 14.12
CA ALA A 316 12.86 -1.41 13.61
C ALA A 316 14.00 -0.40 13.45
N THR A 317 15.16 -0.61 14.11
CA THR A 317 16.28 0.34 14.14
C THR A 317 17.58 -0.22 13.56
N ILE A 318 17.51 -1.39 12.92
CA ILE A 318 18.66 -1.95 12.21
C ILE A 318 19.05 -1.05 11.04
N THR A 319 20.34 -0.78 10.88
CA THR A 319 20.85 0.16 9.88
C THR A 319 21.87 -0.49 8.96
N ALA A 320 22.23 0.20 7.87
CA ALA A 320 23.28 -0.25 6.95
C ALA A 320 24.66 -0.38 7.60
N GLU A 321 24.87 0.19 8.79
CA GLU A 321 26.11 0.05 9.59
C GLU A 321 26.16 -1.30 10.32
N THR A 322 25.01 -1.88 10.63
CA THR A 322 24.88 -3.11 11.43
C THR A 322 24.32 -4.29 10.63
N ALA A 323 23.90 -4.08 9.40
CA ALA A 323 23.36 -5.09 8.49
C ALA A 323 23.94 -4.94 7.08
N PRO A 324 23.96 -6.03 6.28
CA PRO A 324 24.38 -5.93 4.90
C PRO A 324 23.57 -4.89 4.11
N ALA A 325 24.23 -3.96 3.45
CA ALA A 325 23.57 -2.86 2.73
C ALA A 325 22.55 -3.36 1.69
N TRP A 326 22.87 -4.45 0.97
CA TRP A 326 21.94 -5.06 0.02
C TRP A 326 20.64 -5.53 0.69
N TRP A 327 20.74 -6.10 1.90
CA TRP A 327 19.57 -6.57 2.62
C TRP A 327 18.65 -5.41 3.03
N MET A 328 19.25 -4.33 3.57
CA MET A 328 18.52 -3.12 3.90
C MET A 328 17.81 -2.53 2.67
N GLN A 329 18.48 -2.49 1.53
CA GLN A 329 17.94 -1.96 0.27
C GLN A 329 16.70 -2.71 -0.18
N TRP A 330 16.80 -4.04 -0.30
CA TRP A 330 15.78 -4.87 -0.92
C TRP A 330 14.64 -5.26 0.02
N TRP A 331 14.80 -5.08 1.33
CA TRP A 331 13.81 -5.45 2.33
C TRP A 331 13.30 -4.22 3.08
N THR A 332 13.90 -3.83 4.17
CA THR A 332 13.37 -2.81 5.07
C THR A 332 13.13 -1.47 4.37
N VAL A 333 14.11 -0.97 3.60
CA VAL A 333 13.97 0.33 2.92
C VAL A 333 12.93 0.26 1.82
N PHE A 334 12.89 -0.84 1.06
CA PHE A 334 11.89 -1.04 0.02
C PHE A 334 10.46 -1.02 0.57
N PHE A 335 10.16 -1.84 1.57
CA PHE A 335 8.82 -1.87 2.13
C PHE A 335 8.42 -0.54 2.78
N PHE A 336 9.31 0.06 3.56
CA PHE A 336 9.01 1.31 4.23
C PHE A 336 8.83 2.47 3.25
N ALA A 337 9.64 2.55 2.21
CA ALA A 337 9.45 3.51 1.14
C ALA A 337 8.10 3.32 0.42
N TRP A 338 7.72 2.07 0.19
CA TRP A 338 6.44 1.76 -0.44
C TRP A 338 5.25 2.26 0.40
N PHE A 339 5.24 1.97 1.70
CA PHE A 339 4.23 2.50 2.62
C PHE A 339 4.23 4.04 2.66
N ILE A 340 5.40 4.68 2.68
CA ILE A 340 5.54 6.14 2.62
C ILE A 340 4.91 6.69 1.32
N GLY A 341 5.24 6.12 0.17
CA GLY A 341 4.73 6.56 -1.13
C GLY A 341 3.22 6.52 -1.24
N PHE A 342 2.56 5.51 -0.64
CA PHE A 342 1.11 5.40 -0.58
C PHE A 342 0.46 6.32 0.46
N GLY A 343 1.20 6.75 1.48
CA GLY A 343 0.70 7.43 2.67
C GLY A 343 -0.31 8.56 2.39
N PRO A 344 -0.01 9.56 1.54
CA PRO A 344 -0.90 10.70 1.33
C PRO A 344 -2.27 10.35 0.75
N LEU A 345 -2.33 9.52 -0.30
CA LEU A 345 -3.59 9.19 -0.96
C LEU A 345 -4.44 8.24 -0.11
N VAL A 346 -3.80 7.31 0.58
CA VAL A 346 -4.48 6.43 1.53
C VAL A 346 -5.01 7.23 2.72
N ALA A 347 -4.26 8.21 3.22
CA ALA A 347 -4.72 9.10 4.30
C ALA A 347 -5.96 9.90 3.89
N ILE A 348 -6.04 10.40 2.65
CA ILE A 348 -7.24 11.03 2.09
C ILE A 348 -8.42 10.07 2.13
N PHE A 349 -8.20 8.84 1.67
CA PHE A 349 -9.22 7.80 1.67
C PHE A 349 -9.69 7.47 3.08
N VAL A 350 -8.77 7.23 4.02
CA VAL A 350 -9.08 6.91 5.43
C VAL A 350 -9.84 8.06 6.10
N ALA A 351 -9.42 9.31 5.89
CA ALA A 351 -10.12 10.49 6.43
C ALA A 351 -11.57 10.57 5.93
N ARG A 352 -11.80 10.26 4.64
CA ARG A 352 -13.13 10.29 4.00
C ARG A 352 -14.07 9.21 4.56
N ILE A 353 -13.61 7.97 4.64
CA ILE A 353 -14.45 6.85 5.10
C ILE A 353 -14.65 6.79 6.62
N SER A 354 -13.86 7.55 7.38
CA SER A 354 -13.90 7.55 8.85
C SER A 354 -14.78 8.64 9.46
N ARG A 355 -15.62 9.31 8.66
CA ARG A 355 -16.55 10.35 9.16
C ARG A 355 -17.47 9.77 10.23
N GLY A 356 -17.61 10.50 11.34
CA GLY A 356 -18.36 10.12 12.53
C GLY A 356 -17.65 9.12 13.45
N ARG A 357 -16.47 8.58 13.05
CA ARG A 357 -15.59 7.79 13.91
C ARG A 357 -14.75 8.69 14.79
N SER A 358 -14.40 8.21 15.98
CA SER A 358 -13.39 8.89 16.80
C SER A 358 -11.98 8.71 16.21
N ILE A 359 -11.10 9.66 16.51
CA ILE A 359 -9.67 9.56 16.17
C ILE A 359 -9.09 8.26 16.73
N ARG A 360 -9.48 7.85 17.96
CA ARG A 360 -9.05 6.60 18.58
C ARG A 360 -9.45 5.38 17.76
N GLU A 361 -10.72 5.29 17.35
CA GLU A 361 -11.21 4.18 16.52
C GLU A 361 -10.41 4.09 15.22
N MET A 362 -10.13 5.23 14.58
CA MET A 362 -9.36 5.27 13.33
C MET A 362 -7.91 4.82 13.53
N ILE A 363 -7.21 5.32 14.55
CA ILE A 363 -5.83 4.90 14.84
C ILE A 363 -5.78 3.40 15.13
N VAL A 364 -6.68 2.89 15.99
CA VAL A 364 -6.72 1.46 16.33
C VAL A 364 -7.02 0.61 15.10
N ALA A 365 -7.96 1.03 14.24
CA ALA A 365 -8.27 0.29 13.02
C ALA A 365 -7.07 0.17 12.09
N VAL A 366 -6.38 1.28 11.83
CA VAL A 366 -5.28 1.34 10.85
C VAL A 366 -3.97 0.81 11.44
N ALA A 367 -3.60 1.22 12.67
CA ALA A 367 -2.29 0.93 13.23
C ALA A 367 -2.24 -0.35 14.09
N VAL A 368 -3.39 -0.99 14.37
CA VAL A 368 -3.44 -2.22 15.19
C VAL A 368 -4.23 -3.34 14.51
N LEU A 369 -5.51 -3.12 14.17
CA LEU A 369 -6.37 -4.20 13.67
C LEU A 369 -5.97 -4.65 12.26
N ALA A 370 -5.65 -3.70 11.38
CA ALA A 370 -5.22 -4.02 10.03
C ALA A 370 -3.87 -4.76 10.01
N PRO A 371 -2.82 -4.33 10.75
CA PRO A 371 -1.59 -5.11 10.90
C PRO A 371 -1.80 -6.53 11.43
N ILE A 372 -2.64 -6.72 12.44
CA ILE A 372 -2.95 -8.05 12.97
C ILE A 372 -3.53 -8.95 11.88
N ALA A 373 -4.49 -8.45 11.10
CA ALA A 373 -5.05 -9.22 9.99
C ALA A 373 -3.99 -9.56 8.93
N THR A 374 -3.05 -8.64 8.67
CA THR A 374 -1.94 -8.86 7.74
C THR A 374 -0.97 -9.93 8.28
N THR A 375 -0.60 -9.88 9.55
CA THR A 375 0.31 -10.89 10.15
C THR A 375 -0.33 -12.29 10.16
N VAL A 376 -1.65 -12.38 10.36
CA VAL A 376 -2.38 -13.66 10.21
C VAL A 376 -2.30 -14.16 8.76
N TRP A 377 -2.51 -13.29 7.77
CA TRP A 377 -2.44 -13.65 6.36
C TRP A 377 -1.04 -14.15 5.95
N PHE A 378 0.01 -13.45 6.41
CA PHE A 378 1.40 -13.85 6.19
C PHE A 378 1.74 -15.18 6.88
N THR A 379 1.14 -15.47 8.03
CA THR A 379 1.30 -16.77 8.69
C THR A 379 0.58 -17.88 7.93
N LEU A 380 -0.62 -17.63 7.42
CA LEU A 380 -1.37 -18.64 6.66
C LEU A 380 -0.61 -19.08 5.41
N LEU A 381 -0.15 -18.15 4.59
CA LEU A 381 0.57 -18.45 3.36
C LEU A 381 2.06 -18.71 3.59
N GLY A 382 2.75 -17.80 4.25
CA GLY A 382 4.18 -17.90 4.48
C GLY A 382 4.54 -18.98 5.50
N GLY A 383 3.77 -19.10 6.58
CA GLY A 383 3.95 -20.20 7.53
C GLY A 383 3.71 -21.57 6.90
N SER A 384 2.71 -21.70 6.02
CA SER A 384 2.53 -22.92 5.22
C SER A 384 3.73 -23.18 4.31
N GLY A 385 4.24 -22.12 3.64
CA GLY A 385 5.44 -22.21 2.81
C GLY A 385 6.66 -22.68 3.59
N ILE A 386 6.90 -22.10 4.77
CA ILE A 386 7.98 -22.54 5.68
C ILE A 386 7.80 -24.01 6.09
N TYR A 387 6.58 -24.41 6.46
CA TYR A 387 6.29 -25.80 6.83
C TYR A 387 6.62 -26.78 5.70
N TYR A 388 6.16 -26.49 4.48
CA TYR A 388 6.38 -27.36 3.32
C TYR A 388 7.84 -27.33 2.85
N GLN A 389 8.53 -26.19 2.93
CA GLN A 389 9.97 -26.08 2.67
C GLN A 389 10.77 -26.92 3.70
N MET A 390 10.46 -26.77 4.99
CA MET A 390 11.14 -27.48 6.07
C MET A 390 10.92 -28.99 6.01
N THR A 391 9.75 -29.44 5.57
CA THR A 391 9.42 -30.87 5.43
C THR A 391 9.82 -31.47 4.06
N GLY A 392 10.42 -30.67 3.18
CA GLY A 392 10.88 -31.13 1.86
C GLY A 392 9.75 -31.40 0.86
N VAL A 393 8.54 -30.89 1.10
CA VAL A 393 7.41 -31.00 0.16
C VAL A 393 7.57 -30.04 -1.01
N ILE A 394 8.14 -28.86 -0.77
CA ILE A 394 8.49 -27.88 -1.80
C ILE A 394 9.96 -27.49 -1.67
N GLU A 395 10.54 -26.98 -2.77
CA GLU A 395 11.88 -26.41 -2.79
C GLU A 395 11.85 -25.04 -3.46
N LEU A 396 12.01 -24.00 -2.66
CA LEU A 396 11.98 -22.59 -3.12
C LEU A 396 13.32 -21.87 -2.97
N SER A 397 14.35 -22.53 -2.38
CA SER A 397 15.62 -21.87 -2.05
C SER A 397 16.30 -21.29 -3.29
N GLU A 398 16.36 -22.04 -4.41
CA GLU A 398 16.99 -21.56 -5.63
C GLU A 398 16.23 -20.37 -6.23
N ALA A 399 14.91 -20.49 -6.34
CA ALA A 399 14.07 -19.43 -6.91
C ALA A 399 14.15 -18.14 -6.08
N LEU A 400 14.02 -18.23 -4.76
CA LEU A 400 14.04 -17.08 -3.88
C LEU A 400 15.43 -16.44 -3.76
N ASN A 401 16.51 -17.20 -3.78
CA ASN A 401 17.87 -16.67 -3.85
C ASN A 401 18.15 -15.91 -5.15
N ASN A 402 17.43 -16.24 -6.22
CA ASN A 402 17.45 -15.53 -7.50
C ASN A 402 16.36 -14.42 -7.57
N PHE A 403 15.74 -14.06 -6.45
CA PHE A 403 14.68 -13.04 -6.36
C PHE A 403 13.43 -13.31 -7.22
N GLN A 404 13.13 -14.58 -7.51
CA GLN A 404 11.93 -15.01 -8.24
C GLN A 404 10.75 -15.21 -7.26
N PHE A 405 10.23 -14.12 -6.71
CA PHE A 405 9.13 -14.15 -5.73
C PHE A 405 7.78 -14.49 -6.34
N ASP A 406 7.62 -14.32 -7.64
CA ASP A 406 6.41 -14.61 -8.40
C ASP A 406 6.02 -16.11 -8.37
N VAL A 407 7.00 -17.01 -8.18
CA VAL A 407 6.73 -18.44 -8.08
C VAL A 407 6.21 -18.88 -6.71
N ALA A 408 6.59 -18.17 -5.64
CA ALA A 408 6.46 -18.65 -4.27
C ALA A 408 5.02 -18.91 -3.84
N THR A 409 4.13 -17.95 -4.02
CA THR A 409 2.73 -18.07 -3.57
C THR A 409 1.99 -19.23 -4.24
N LEU A 410 2.24 -19.45 -5.52
CA LEU A 410 1.57 -20.52 -6.26
C LEU A 410 2.19 -21.91 -6.01
N THR A 411 3.52 -21.98 -5.80
CA THR A 411 4.16 -23.22 -5.35
C THR A 411 3.64 -23.66 -3.97
N VAL A 412 3.49 -22.71 -3.04
CA VAL A 412 2.86 -23.00 -1.75
C VAL A 412 1.39 -23.43 -1.94
N ALA A 413 0.65 -22.76 -2.83
CA ALA A 413 -0.75 -23.12 -3.13
C ALA A 413 -0.90 -24.55 -3.65
N GLN A 414 0.01 -25.00 -4.52
CA GLN A 414 0.03 -26.37 -5.04
C GLN A 414 0.27 -27.42 -3.96
N ALA A 415 1.08 -27.10 -2.95
CA ALA A 415 1.36 -27.98 -1.82
C ALA A 415 0.22 -28.04 -0.79
N LEU A 416 -0.69 -27.07 -0.80
CA LEU A 416 -1.85 -27.06 0.09
C LEU A 416 -2.86 -28.16 -0.25
N PRO A 417 -3.68 -28.61 0.72
CA PRO A 417 -4.77 -29.55 0.45
C PRO A 417 -5.68 -29.07 -0.68
N GLY A 418 -5.88 -29.92 -1.69
CA GLY A 418 -6.61 -29.55 -2.90
C GLY A 418 -5.82 -28.66 -3.87
N GLY A 419 -4.50 -28.78 -3.92
CA GLY A 419 -3.51 -27.93 -4.57
C GLY A 419 -3.93 -27.28 -5.88
N ALA A 420 -4.45 -28.05 -6.87
CA ALA A 420 -4.94 -27.50 -8.14
C ALA A 420 -6.07 -26.47 -7.95
N TRP A 421 -7.02 -26.74 -7.06
CA TRP A 421 -8.12 -25.81 -6.74
C TRP A 421 -7.63 -24.59 -5.97
N MET A 422 -6.67 -24.79 -5.05
CA MET A 422 -6.06 -23.68 -4.30
C MET A 422 -5.26 -22.78 -5.23
N THR A 423 -4.51 -23.32 -6.17
CA THR A 423 -3.79 -22.55 -7.19
C THR A 423 -4.75 -21.73 -8.04
N LEU A 424 -5.85 -22.33 -8.53
CA LEU A 424 -6.87 -21.60 -9.28
C LEU A 424 -7.54 -20.51 -8.43
N ALA A 425 -7.87 -20.80 -7.17
CA ALA A 425 -8.45 -19.83 -6.26
C ALA A 425 -7.51 -18.62 -6.03
N ILE A 426 -6.22 -18.85 -5.84
CA ILE A 426 -5.21 -17.80 -5.67
C ILE A 426 -4.98 -17.03 -6.98
N LEU A 427 -5.00 -17.68 -8.15
CA LEU A 427 -4.93 -16.97 -9.43
C LEU A 427 -6.13 -16.05 -9.65
N VAL A 428 -7.34 -16.50 -9.34
CA VAL A 428 -8.56 -15.67 -9.42
C VAL A 428 -8.47 -14.52 -8.43
N LEU A 429 -8.08 -14.80 -7.19
CA LEU A 429 -7.89 -13.81 -6.13
C LEU A 429 -6.88 -12.73 -6.55
N THR A 430 -5.72 -13.12 -7.08
CA THR A 430 -4.67 -12.25 -7.59
C THR A 430 -5.19 -11.37 -8.73
N THR A 431 -5.85 -11.97 -9.72
CA THR A 431 -6.40 -11.26 -10.89
C THR A 431 -7.40 -10.18 -10.47
N ILE A 432 -8.31 -10.50 -9.54
CA ILE A 432 -9.29 -9.54 -9.03
C ILE A 432 -8.60 -8.43 -8.22
N PHE A 433 -7.58 -8.75 -7.43
CA PHE A 433 -6.81 -7.74 -6.71
C PHE A 433 -6.14 -6.73 -7.65
N VAL A 434 -5.49 -7.18 -8.72
CA VAL A 434 -4.91 -6.27 -9.73
C VAL A 434 -5.98 -5.39 -10.34
N ALA A 435 -7.10 -5.98 -10.79
CA ALA A 435 -8.18 -5.23 -11.42
C ALA A 435 -8.77 -4.17 -10.47
N THR A 436 -9.03 -4.53 -9.20
CA THR A 436 -9.59 -3.60 -8.22
C THR A 436 -8.60 -2.53 -7.78
N THR A 437 -7.31 -2.86 -7.66
CA THR A 437 -6.26 -1.90 -7.34
C THR A 437 -6.06 -0.90 -8.49
N GLY A 438 -5.95 -1.39 -9.73
CA GLY A 438 -5.80 -0.54 -10.91
C GLY A 438 -6.96 0.43 -11.09
N ASP A 439 -8.21 -0.04 -10.93
CA ASP A 439 -9.42 0.81 -10.98
C ASP A 439 -9.42 1.89 -9.88
N SER A 440 -9.22 1.48 -8.63
CA SER A 440 -9.27 2.39 -7.48
C SER A 440 -8.17 3.43 -7.52
N MET A 441 -6.95 3.06 -7.92
CA MET A 441 -5.83 3.99 -7.98
C MET A 441 -5.91 4.90 -9.20
N SER A 442 -6.38 4.42 -10.35
CA SER A 442 -6.68 5.27 -11.51
C SER A 442 -7.68 6.38 -11.14
N TYR A 443 -8.71 6.03 -10.37
CA TYR A 443 -9.68 6.99 -9.87
C TYR A 443 -9.04 7.97 -8.88
N ALA A 444 -8.32 7.49 -7.88
CA ALA A 444 -7.72 8.34 -6.84
C ALA A 444 -6.72 9.36 -7.42
N ILE A 445 -5.87 8.92 -8.35
CA ILE A 445 -4.93 9.79 -9.05
C ILE A 445 -5.67 10.81 -9.92
N ALA A 446 -6.71 10.38 -10.63
CA ALA A 446 -7.52 11.26 -11.46
C ALA A 446 -8.25 12.34 -10.64
N VAL A 447 -8.74 12.04 -9.43
CA VAL A 447 -9.32 13.01 -8.49
C VAL A 447 -8.31 14.09 -8.10
N VAL A 448 -7.08 13.71 -7.77
CA VAL A 448 -6.03 14.68 -7.43
C VAL A 448 -5.68 15.56 -8.63
N GLY A 449 -5.54 14.97 -9.82
CA GLY A 449 -5.25 15.69 -11.05
C GLY A 449 -6.39 16.63 -11.48
N ALA A 450 -7.64 16.20 -11.31
CA ALA A 450 -8.81 17.01 -11.63
C ALA A 450 -9.07 18.13 -10.62
N GLY A 451 -8.65 17.95 -9.36
CA GLY A 451 -8.94 18.88 -8.28
C GLY A 451 -10.39 18.82 -7.77
N HIS A 452 -11.17 17.82 -8.18
CA HIS A 452 -12.55 17.58 -7.75
C HIS A 452 -12.91 16.08 -7.78
N ASP A 453 -13.99 15.72 -7.09
CA ASP A 453 -14.33 14.31 -6.78
C ASP A 453 -14.92 13.51 -7.96
N ASP A 454 -15.19 14.13 -9.09
CA ASP A 454 -15.76 13.47 -10.28
C ASP A 454 -14.89 13.68 -11.53
N PRO A 455 -13.70 13.07 -11.58
CA PRO A 455 -12.83 13.16 -12.75
C PRO A 455 -13.43 12.45 -13.96
N SER A 456 -13.15 12.99 -15.17
CA SER A 456 -13.67 12.43 -16.40
C SER A 456 -13.26 10.96 -16.60
N PRO A 457 -14.10 10.12 -17.23
CA PRO A 457 -13.75 8.73 -17.56
C PRO A 457 -12.45 8.61 -18.37
N TYR A 458 -12.19 9.58 -19.24
CA TYR A 458 -10.96 9.61 -20.06
C TYR A 458 -9.72 9.85 -19.22
N MET A 459 -9.78 10.68 -18.16
CA MET A 459 -8.67 10.90 -17.26
C MET A 459 -8.36 9.64 -16.44
N ARG A 460 -9.39 8.94 -15.97
CA ARG A 460 -9.25 7.64 -15.29
C ARG A 460 -8.60 6.60 -16.20
N ALA A 461 -9.08 6.50 -17.45
CA ALA A 461 -8.52 5.61 -18.46
C ALA A 461 -7.06 5.94 -18.78
N PHE A 462 -6.72 7.22 -18.93
CA PHE A 462 -5.35 7.67 -19.16
C PHE A 462 -4.40 7.18 -18.06
N TRP A 463 -4.74 7.39 -16.79
CA TRP A 463 -3.92 6.93 -15.68
C TRP A 463 -3.81 5.41 -15.61
N GLY A 464 -4.90 4.69 -15.86
CA GLY A 464 -4.89 3.24 -15.94
C GLY A 464 -3.96 2.69 -17.03
N ILE A 465 -4.05 3.24 -18.23
CA ILE A 465 -3.18 2.85 -19.37
C ILE A 465 -1.72 3.22 -19.07
N ALA A 466 -1.48 4.42 -18.57
CA ALA A 466 -0.13 4.89 -18.23
C ALA A 466 0.55 3.96 -17.21
N MET A 467 -0.17 3.53 -16.18
CA MET A 467 0.36 2.58 -15.19
C MET A 467 0.68 1.22 -15.81
N ALA A 468 -0.14 0.70 -16.71
CA ALA A 468 0.13 -0.57 -17.39
C ALA A 468 1.37 -0.48 -18.28
N ILE A 469 1.52 0.61 -19.05
CA ILE A 469 2.70 0.82 -19.91
C ILE A 469 3.96 0.96 -19.04
N MET A 470 3.91 1.70 -17.94
CA MET A 470 5.03 1.83 -17.02
C MET A 470 5.42 0.48 -16.40
N ALA A 471 4.43 -0.35 -16.01
CA ALA A 471 4.70 -1.71 -15.52
C ALA A 471 5.42 -2.55 -16.57
N ALA A 472 4.96 -2.50 -17.82
CA ALA A 472 5.60 -3.21 -18.93
C ALA A 472 7.06 -2.78 -19.15
N VAL A 473 7.33 -1.47 -19.15
CA VAL A 473 8.70 -0.95 -19.33
C VAL A 473 9.61 -1.32 -18.17
N LEU A 474 9.13 -1.22 -16.93
CA LEU A 474 9.92 -1.58 -15.74
C LEU A 474 10.17 -3.10 -15.66
N LEU A 475 9.21 -3.94 -16.05
CA LEU A 475 9.44 -5.39 -16.19
C LEU A 475 10.49 -5.69 -17.28
N TYR A 476 10.47 -4.96 -18.39
CA TYR A 476 11.50 -5.10 -19.41
C TYR A 476 12.89 -4.76 -18.87
N MET A 477 13.02 -3.66 -18.12
CA MET A 477 14.28 -3.26 -17.46
C MET A 477 14.78 -4.31 -16.46
N GLY A 478 13.85 -4.96 -15.75
CA GLY A 478 14.15 -6.04 -14.81
C GLY A 478 14.33 -7.41 -15.46
N ALA A 479 14.46 -7.49 -16.80
CA ALA A 479 14.51 -8.74 -17.55
C ALA A 479 13.34 -9.72 -17.24
N GLY A 480 12.16 -9.17 -17.07
CA GLY A 480 10.95 -9.91 -16.67
C GLY A 480 10.82 -10.16 -15.17
N GLN A 481 11.72 -9.62 -14.37
CA GLN A 481 11.70 -9.68 -12.90
C GLN A 481 11.23 -8.37 -12.27
N ILE A 482 10.94 -8.41 -10.97
CA ILE A 482 10.32 -7.30 -10.22
C ILE A 482 11.31 -6.22 -9.76
N SER A 483 12.62 -6.42 -9.94
CA SER A 483 13.67 -5.57 -9.36
C SER A 483 13.57 -4.10 -9.73
N ALA A 484 13.36 -3.77 -11.00
CA ALA A 484 13.23 -2.38 -11.43
C ALA A 484 11.96 -1.70 -10.89
N LEU A 485 10.88 -2.47 -10.70
CA LEU A 485 9.65 -1.99 -10.07
C LEU A 485 9.90 -1.60 -8.61
N GLN A 486 10.60 -2.44 -7.84
CA GLN A 486 10.97 -2.17 -6.45
C GLN A 486 11.86 -0.93 -6.32
N GLN A 487 12.88 -0.82 -7.16
CA GLN A 487 13.79 0.32 -7.18
C GLN A 487 13.05 1.63 -7.47
N PHE A 488 12.13 1.61 -8.44
CA PHE A 488 11.35 2.78 -8.83
C PHE A 488 10.43 3.27 -7.70
N ILE A 489 9.79 2.36 -6.96
CA ILE A 489 8.97 2.66 -5.78
C ILE A 489 9.80 3.45 -4.75
N VAL A 490 11.00 2.98 -4.43
CA VAL A 490 11.83 3.58 -3.38
C VAL A 490 12.25 5.02 -3.73
N ILE A 491 12.65 5.28 -4.96
CA ILE A 491 13.10 6.60 -5.38
C ILE A 491 11.95 7.62 -5.33
N THR A 492 10.78 7.21 -5.78
CA THR A 492 9.62 8.13 -5.84
C THR A 492 9.04 8.45 -4.48
N ALA A 493 9.31 7.65 -3.45
CA ALA A 493 8.90 7.93 -2.07
C ALA A 493 9.70 9.06 -1.39
N ILE A 494 10.87 9.45 -1.92
CA ILE A 494 11.73 10.47 -1.31
C ILE A 494 10.98 11.76 -1.00
N PRO A 495 10.40 12.48 -1.97
CA PRO A 495 9.70 13.75 -1.69
C PRO A 495 8.51 13.55 -0.77
N VAL A 496 7.80 12.40 -0.88
CA VAL A 496 6.65 12.09 -0.05
C VAL A 496 7.02 11.95 1.42
N SER A 497 8.18 11.38 1.72
CA SER A 497 8.66 11.25 3.10
C SER A 497 8.77 12.61 3.82
N PHE A 498 9.24 13.64 3.11
CA PHE A 498 9.31 15.00 3.64
C PHE A 498 7.94 15.68 3.74
N ILE A 499 7.01 15.36 2.85
CA ILE A 499 5.62 15.83 2.92
C ILE A 499 4.89 15.23 4.14
N LEU A 500 5.19 13.99 4.49
CA LEU A 500 4.59 13.31 5.65
C LEU A 500 5.20 13.74 6.99
N LEU A 501 6.46 14.17 7.00
CA LEU A 501 7.20 14.47 8.22
C LEU A 501 6.47 15.44 9.18
N PRO A 502 5.88 16.57 8.73
CA PRO A 502 5.15 17.48 9.60
C PRO A 502 3.94 16.86 10.31
N SER A 503 3.37 15.78 9.79
CA SER A 503 2.25 15.10 10.44
C SER A 503 2.59 14.57 11.84
N LEU A 504 3.87 14.35 12.15
CA LEU A 504 4.33 13.92 13.48
C LEU A 504 3.92 14.90 14.58
N TRP A 505 3.93 16.19 14.31
CA TRP A 505 3.52 17.22 15.28
C TRP A 505 2.18 17.88 14.94
N ASP A 506 1.83 17.98 13.67
CA ASP A 506 0.57 18.60 13.26
C ASP A 506 -0.62 17.64 13.44
N GLY A 507 -0.42 16.32 13.39
CA GLY A 507 -1.43 15.32 13.73
C GLY A 507 -1.95 15.45 15.16
N PRO A 508 -1.08 15.39 16.19
CA PRO A 508 -1.49 15.67 17.56
C PRO A 508 -2.13 17.05 17.76
N LYS A 509 -1.54 18.13 17.19
CA LYS A 509 -2.13 19.48 17.28
C LYS A 509 -3.56 19.52 16.70
N ALA A 510 -3.76 18.92 15.54
CA ALA A 510 -5.07 18.84 14.89
C ALA A 510 -6.09 18.05 15.75
N ALA A 511 -5.65 16.94 16.36
CA ALA A 511 -6.51 16.15 17.24
C ALA A 511 -6.94 16.94 18.48
N TYR A 512 -6.01 17.66 19.12
CA TYR A 512 -6.32 18.52 20.26
C TYR A 512 -7.21 19.71 19.86
N ALA A 513 -7.00 20.30 18.69
CA ALA A 513 -7.87 21.36 18.16
C ALA A 513 -9.31 20.86 17.96
N MET A 514 -9.47 19.71 17.29
CA MET A 514 -10.78 19.08 17.09
C MET A 514 -11.46 18.75 18.43
N ALA A 515 -10.72 18.27 19.43
CA ALA A 515 -11.25 17.94 20.73
C ALA A 515 -11.73 19.19 21.50
N ARG A 516 -11.04 20.34 21.38
CA ARG A 516 -11.49 21.62 21.96
C ARG A 516 -12.73 22.13 21.24
N GLU A 517 -12.76 22.12 19.91
CA GLU A 517 -13.91 22.56 19.12
C GLU A 517 -15.18 21.72 19.42
N GLN A 518 -15.02 20.45 19.80
CA GLN A 518 -16.09 19.55 20.18
C GLN A 518 -16.38 19.57 21.70
N GLY A 519 -15.72 20.42 22.49
CA GLY A 519 -15.93 20.52 23.94
C GLY A 519 -15.54 19.26 24.73
N ILE A 520 -14.63 18.44 24.21
CA ILE A 520 -14.15 17.22 24.86
C ILE A 520 -13.05 17.53 25.89
N ILE A 521 -12.28 18.55 25.62
CA ILE A 521 -11.20 19.07 26.47
C ILE A 521 -11.25 20.61 26.48
N ASP A 522 -10.68 21.21 27.50
CA ASP A 522 -10.58 22.67 27.66
C ASP A 522 -9.56 23.30 26.70
#